data_72ae07e94c8fe100762db60f79bfd5de
#
_entry.id   72ae07e94c8fe100762db60f79bfd5de
#
_cell.length_a   1.000
_cell.length_b   1.000
_cell.length_c   1.000
_cell.angle_alpha   90.00
_cell.angle_beta   90.00
_cell.angle_gamma   90.00
#
_symmetry.space_group_name_H-M   'P 1'
#
loop_
_entity.id
_entity.type
_entity.pdbx_description
1 polymer ?
#
loop_
_entity_poly.entity_id
_entity_poly.type
_entity_poly.pdbx_seq_one_letter_code
_entity_poly.pdbx_strand_id
1 'polypeptide(L)'
;MGQAFSQSETIPNAGFENWHVYPFTIYDTPLGWTDNDLLYQHFDPGYKGITVLKTTRSHSGKYALQLGNSFDHGDTVNGGIYSTGNMDSLMRLLQHTAAAGFPCDQRYESFTGYYIFNALPGDTAVFGAIFTKWNWVKKNRDTIVNSVLRTGDAQNDYVPFTVPLKYRIKNEVPDTAFISIGIQSVKQPKIGTSLIIDDLAFSGRAK
;
A
#
# COMPACT_ATOMS: atom_id res chain seq x y z
N MET A 1 33.65 -4.19 -18.22
CA MET A 1 33.22 -4.20 -16.82
C MET A 1 31.97 -3.36 -16.71
N GLY A 2 30.78 -4.01 -16.67
CA GLY A 2 29.51 -3.32 -16.52
C GLY A 2 29.32 -2.97 -15.03
N GLN A 3 29.19 -1.71 -14.71
CA GLN A 3 28.74 -1.29 -13.38
C GLN A 3 27.27 -1.71 -13.26
N ALA A 4 26.98 -2.66 -12.37
CA ALA A 4 25.65 -2.92 -11.90
C ALA A 4 25.22 -1.66 -11.14
N PHE A 5 24.31 -0.86 -11.73
CA PHE A 5 23.59 0.16 -10.98
C PHE A 5 22.72 -0.58 -9.96
N SER A 6 23.11 -0.49 -8.69
CA SER A 6 22.23 -0.82 -7.57
C SER A 6 20.98 0.03 -7.76
N GLN A 7 19.85 -0.60 -8.07
CA GLN A 7 18.55 0.07 -7.93
C GLN A 7 18.42 0.42 -6.44
N SER A 8 18.45 1.70 -6.12
CA SER A 8 18.04 2.14 -4.79
C SER A 8 16.60 1.69 -4.59
N GLU A 9 16.29 1.06 -3.45
CA GLU A 9 14.92 0.70 -3.07
C GLU A 9 14.06 1.95 -3.17
N THR A 10 13.26 2.04 -4.21
CA THR A 10 12.35 3.17 -4.42
C THR A 10 11.12 3.06 -3.54
N ILE A 11 10.64 1.84 -3.29
CA ILE A 11 9.49 1.57 -2.43
C ILE A 11 10.01 1.12 -1.05
N PRO A 12 9.66 1.81 0.04
CA PRO A 12 10.11 1.41 1.36
C PRO A 12 9.68 -0.02 1.70
N ASN A 13 10.64 -0.86 2.14
CA ASN A 13 10.39 -2.23 2.60
C ASN A 13 9.50 -3.03 1.61
N ALA A 14 9.85 -2.97 0.34
CA ALA A 14 9.05 -3.48 -0.78
C ALA A 14 8.75 -4.99 -0.73
N GLY A 15 9.65 -5.79 -0.12
CA GLY A 15 9.48 -7.22 0.15
C GLY A 15 8.98 -7.53 1.57
N PHE A 16 8.52 -6.53 2.34
CA PHE A 16 7.97 -6.70 3.68
C PHE A 16 8.83 -7.51 4.66
N GLU A 17 10.15 -7.45 4.54
CA GLU A 17 11.07 -8.19 5.40
C GLU A 17 11.28 -7.55 6.78
N ASN A 18 11.07 -6.23 6.90
CA ASN A 18 11.33 -5.47 8.11
C ASN A 18 10.02 -5.10 8.82
N TRP A 19 9.93 -5.47 10.11
CA TRP A 19 8.73 -5.30 10.92
C TRP A 19 9.04 -4.63 12.25
N HIS A 20 8.08 -3.89 12.77
CA HIS A 20 8.18 -3.14 14.00
C HIS A 20 6.92 -3.29 14.84
N VAL A 21 7.06 -3.40 16.15
CA VAL A 21 5.95 -3.37 17.10
C VAL A 21 5.88 -1.96 17.71
N TYR A 22 4.77 -1.28 17.50
CA TYR A 22 4.51 -0.04 18.22
C TYR A 22 4.10 -0.31 19.65
N PRO A 23 4.46 0.55 20.63
CA PRO A 23 4.17 0.32 22.05
C PRO A 23 2.68 0.17 22.40
N PHE A 24 1.81 0.67 21.53
CA PHE A 24 0.35 0.65 21.72
C PHE A 24 -0.37 -0.36 20.83
N THR A 25 0.36 -1.16 20.03
CA THR A 25 -0.21 -2.23 19.20
C THR A 25 0.10 -3.60 19.76
N ILE A 26 -0.74 -4.57 19.44
CA ILE A 26 -0.56 -5.98 19.81
C ILE A 26 -0.07 -6.83 18.64
N TYR A 27 0.26 -6.21 17.54
CA TYR A 27 0.72 -6.86 16.30
C TYR A 27 1.93 -6.13 15.70
N ASP A 28 2.66 -6.82 14.83
CA ASP A 28 3.76 -6.25 14.06
C ASP A 28 3.23 -5.40 12.90
N THR A 29 3.88 -4.27 12.62
CA THR A 29 3.59 -3.40 11.48
C THR A 29 4.79 -3.38 10.53
N PRO A 30 4.61 -3.43 9.20
CA PRO A 30 5.73 -3.33 8.26
C PRO A 30 6.41 -1.96 8.37
N LEU A 31 7.73 -1.96 8.51
CA LEU A 31 8.51 -0.72 8.62
C LEU A 31 8.33 0.16 7.36
N GLY A 32 8.04 1.44 7.54
CA GLY A 32 7.81 2.38 6.45
C GLY A 32 6.36 2.43 5.94
N TRP A 33 5.46 1.66 6.56
CA TRP A 33 4.05 1.61 6.22
C TRP A 33 3.16 1.97 7.41
N THR A 34 1.94 2.40 7.11
CA THR A 34 0.87 2.63 8.08
C THR A 34 -0.34 1.82 7.63
N ASP A 35 -1.10 1.28 8.55
CA ASP A 35 -2.22 0.40 8.27
C ASP A 35 -3.54 0.92 8.86
N ASN A 36 -4.63 0.27 8.49
CA ASN A 36 -5.95 0.61 9.00
C ASN A 36 -6.07 0.37 10.51
N ASP A 37 -5.37 -0.62 11.06
CA ASP A 37 -5.45 -0.94 12.48
C ASP A 37 -4.85 0.18 13.33
N LEU A 38 -3.71 0.75 12.92
CA LEU A 38 -3.14 1.94 13.53
C LEU A 38 -4.09 3.15 13.44
N LEU A 39 -4.77 3.32 12.31
CA LEU A 39 -5.73 4.39 12.11
C LEU A 39 -6.94 4.22 13.03
N TYR A 40 -7.52 3.03 13.09
CA TYR A 40 -8.66 2.75 13.96
C TYR A 40 -8.31 2.90 15.44
N GLN A 41 -7.18 2.37 15.88
CA GLN A 41 -6.71 2.54 17.27
C GLN A 41 -6.45 4.00 17.65
N HIS A 42 -6.07 4.84 16.68
CA HIS A 42 -5.90 6.28 16.92
C HIS A 42 -7.23 6.97 17.25
N PHE A 43 -8.32 6.58 16.59
CA PHE A 43 -9.66 7.15 16.83
C PHE A 43 -10.46 6.43 17.91
N ASP A 44 -10.22 5.13 18.08
CA ASP A 44 -10.86 4.28 19.08
C ASP A 44 -9.82 3.45 19.83
N PRO A 45 -9.38 3.91 21.02
CA PRO A 45 -8.45 3.13 21.86
C PRO A 45 -8.98 1.75 22.28
N GLY A 46 -10.27 1.50 22.13
CA GLY A 46 -10.90 0.20 22.36
C GLY A 46 -10.80 -0.78 21.20
N TYR A 47 -10.36 -0.32 20.01
CA TYR A 47 -10.22 -1.15 18.82
C TYR A 47 -9.28 -2.34 19.06
N LYS A 48 -9.74 -3.54 18.69
CA LYS A 48 -9.02 -4.82 18.86
C LYS A 48 -8.95 -5.64 17.59
N GLY A 49 -9.48 -5.13 16.49
CA GLY A 49 -9.37 -5.77 15.20
C GLY A 49 -7.91 -5.90 14.77
N ILE A 50 -7.59 -6.97 14.05
CA ILE A 50 -6.26 -7.18 13.44
C ILE A 50 -6.50 -7.48 11.97
N THR A 51 -6.15 -6.53 11.12
CA THR A 51 -6.31 -6.64 9.66
C THR A 51 -4.97 -6.80 8.94
N VAL A 52 -3.85 -6.59 9.65
CA VAL A 52 -2.48 -6.68 9.12
C VAL A 52 -1.70 -7.74 9.86
N LEU A 53 -1.12 -8.67 9.14
CA LEU A 53 -0.37 -9.80 9.67
C LEU A 53 0.93 -9.99 8.90
N LYS A 54 2.00 -10.37 9.63
CA LYS A 54 3.22 -10.91 9.06
C LYS A 54 3.04 -12.38 8.76
N THR A 55 3.33 -12.80 7.53
CA THR A 55 3.25 -14.22 7.14
C THR A 55 4.59 -14.72 6.61
N THR A 56 4.86 -16.02 6.77
CA THR A 56 6.00 -16.72 6.17
C THR A 56 5.67 -17.32 4.80
N ARG A 57 4.43 -17.16 4.32
CA ARG A 57 4.06 -17.50 2.96
C ARG A 57 4.50 -16.37 2.04
N SER A 58 5.79 -16.24 1.80
CA SER A 58 6.41 -15.20 0.96
C SER A 58 6.59 -15.67 -0.48
N HIS A 59 6.62 -14.74 -1.44
CA HIS A 59 7.02 -14.99 -2.82
C HIS A 59 8.56 -15.05 -2.90
N SER A 60 9.23 -14.14 -2.22
CA SER A 60 10.69 -14.19 -2.02
C SER A 60 11.04 -13.87 -0.56
N GLY A 61 12.32 -13.98 -0.19
CA GLY A 61 12.74 -13.67 1.17
C GLY A 61 12.15 -14.59 2.24
N LYS A 62 11.81 -14.01 3.39
CA LYS A 62 11.35 -14.75 4.57
C LYS A 62 9.89 -14.42 4.95
N TYR A 63 9.49 -13.19 4.73
CA TYR A 63 8.20 -12.66 5.14
C TYR A 63 7.45 -12.01 3.99
N ALA A 64 6.15 -11.95 4.10
CA ALA A 64 5.25 -11.17 3.26
C ALA A 64 4.20 -10.48 4.12
N LEU A 65 3.49 -9.52 3.54
CA LEU A 65 2.35 -8.87 4.15
C LEU A 65 1.07 -9.67 3.87
N GLN A 66 0.28 -9.95 4.91
CA GLN A 66 -1.08 -10.44 4.77
C GLN A 66 -2.07 -9.42 5.30
N LEU A 67 -3.03 -9.03 4.47
CA LEU A 67 -4.21 -8.26 4.85
C LEU A 67 -5.41 -9.20 4.99
N GLY A 68 -6.27 -8.93 5.94
CA GLY A 68 -7.51 -9.66 6.13
C GLY A 68 -8.64 -8.75 6.59
N ASN A 69 -9.88 -9.14 6.35
CA ASN A 69 -11.00 -8.50 7.02
C ASN A 69 -11.08 -8.99 8.46
N SER A 70 -11.34 -8.12 9.39
CA SER A 70 -11.40 -8.41 10.82
C SER A 70 -12.74 -7.98 11.41
N PHE A 71 -13.03 -8.50 12.61
CA PHE A 71 -14.23 -8.16 13.38
C PHE A 71 -13.84 -7.30 14.57
N ASP A 72 -14.56 -6.20 14.78
CA ASP A 72 -14.37 -5.31 15.90
C ASP A 72 -15.68 -4.69 16.36
N HIS A 73 -15.98 -4.75 17.68
CA HIS A 73 -17.17 -4.16 18.32
C HIS A 73 -18.53 -4.42 17.65
N GLY A 74 -18.70 -5.57 16.99
CA GLY A 74 -19.95 -5.91 16.30
C GLY A 74 -19.96 -5.59 14.82
N ASP A 75 -18.95 -4.92 14.30
CA ASP A 75 -18.78 -4.60 12.90
C ASP A 75 -17.57 -5.32 12.27
N THR A 76 -17.58 -5.41 10.95
CA THR A 76 -16.44 -5.92 10.19
C THR A 76 -15.72 -4.79 9.48
N VAL A 77 -14.38 -4.84 9.51
CA VAL A 77 -13.49 -3.84 8.91
C VAL A 77 -12.59 -4.46 7.85
N ASN A 78 -12.29 -3.70 6.81
CA ASN A 78 -11.38 -4.13 5.75
C ASN A 78 -9.91 -3.91 6.12
N GLY A 79 -9.05 -4.84 5.71
CA GLY A 79 -7.60 -4.65 5.77
C GLY A 79 -7.11 -3.66 4.72
N GLY A 80 -6.16 -2.82 5.11
CA GLY A 80 -5.51 -1.87 4.23
C GLY A 80 -4.19 -1.37 4.78
N ILE A 81 -3.28 -0.99 3.86
CA ILE A 81 -1.94 -0.49 4.16
C ILE A 81 -1.57 0.67 3.23
N TYR A 82 -0.79 1.61 3.75
CA TYR A 82 -0.42 2.85 3.09
C TYR A 82 1.08 3.16 3.25
N SER A 83 1.76 3.55 2.20
CA SER A 83 3.18 3.93 2.21
C SER A 83 3.42 5.34 2.77
N THR A 84 2.96 5.61 3.98
CA THR A 84 3.06 6.94 4.60
C THR A 84 4.26 7.09 5.53
N GLY A 85 4.88 5.99 5.89
CA GLY A 85 6.02 5.94 6.82
C GLY A 85 5.66 6.15 8.29
N ASN A 86 4.56 6.83 8.61
CA ASN A 86 4.09 7.04 9.98
C ASN A 86 2.65 7.57 10.02
N MET A 87 2.04 7.51 11.22
CA MET A 87 0.67 7.93 11.47
C MET A 87 0.45 9.43 11.21
N ASP A 88 1.40 10.30 11.57
CA ASP A 88 1.28 11.74 11.37
C ASP A 88 1.13 12.09 9.89
N SER A 89 1.89 11.41 9.02
CA SER A 89 1.79 11.58 7.57
C SER A 89 0.43 11.12 7.05
N LEU A 90 -0.11 9.99 7.55
CA LEU A 90 -1.44 9.53 7.19
C LEU A 90 -2.53 10.51 7.64
N MET A 91 -2.44 10.99 8.88
CA MET A 91 -3.39 11.98 9.42
C MET A 91 -3.37 13.28 8.61
N ARG A 92 -2.21 13.77 8.24
CA ARG A 92 -2.07 14.95 7.37
C ARG A 92 -2.64 14.74 5.98
N LEU A 93 -2.50 13.55 5.41
CA LEU A 93 -3.13 13.19 4.14
C LEU A 93 -4.66 13.25 4.26
N LEU A 94 -5.24 12.64 5.30
CA LEU A 94 -6.68 12.64 5.54
C LEU A 94 -7.23 14.05 5.78
N GLN A 95 -6.44 14.95 6.35
CA GLN A 95 -6.75 16.37 6.55
C GLN A 95 -6.44 17.24 5.32
N HIS A 96 -5.94 16.66 4.22
CA HIS A 96 -5.47 17.38 3.02
C HIS A 96 -4.38 18.44 3.28
N THR A 97 -3.62 18.33 4.37
CA THR A 97 -2.65 19.34 4.80
C THR A 97 -1.21 19.04 4.38
N ALA A 98 -0.89 17.83 3.96
CA ALA A 98 0.46 17.46 3.50
C ALA A 98 0.44 16.30 2.51
N ALA A 99 1.59 16.07 1.85
CA ALA A 99 1.83 14.84 1.11
C ALA A 99 2.10 13.70 2.07
N ALA A 100 1.39 12.60 1.90
CA ALA A 100 1.83 11.32 2.40
C ALA A 100 2.60 10.60 1.30
N GLY A 101 3.49 9.68 1.68
CA GLY A 101 4.27 8.87 0.76
C GLY A 101 5.76 9.01 0.99
N PHE A 102 6.53 8.62 0.01
CA PHE A 102 7.99 8.61 0.02
C PHE A 102 8.56 9.35 -1.21
N PRO A 103 9.83 9.80 -1.16
CA PRO A 103 10.46 10.49 -2.28
C PRO A 103 10.44 9.65 -3.55
N CYS A 104 10.11 10.28 -4.68
CA CYS A 104 10.10 9.65 -5.99
C CYS A 104 10.44 10.71 -7.05
N ASP A 105 11.61 10.59 -7.64
CA ASP A 105 12.16 11.56 -8.60
C ASP A 105 12.24 11.01 -10.03
N GLN A 106 11.52 9.94 -10.32
CA GLN A 106 11.50 9.29 -11.63
C GLN A 106 10.08 9.04 -12.12
N ARG A 107 9.95 8.99 -13.46
CA ARG A 107 8.72 8.56 -14.12
C ARG A 107 8.83 7.07 -14.42
N TYR A 108 7.93 6.28 -13.85
CA TYR A 108 7.82 4.85 -14.09
C TYR A 108 6.64 4.53 -14.99
N GLU A 109 6.69 3.40 -15.70
CA GLU A 109 5.58 2.94 -16.54
C GLU A 109 4.52 2.20 -15.75
N SER A 110 4.93 1.46 -14.71
CA SER A 110 4.02 0.66 -13.90
C SER A 110 4.47 0.50 -12.45
N PHE A 111 3.49 0.22 -11.60
CA PHE A 111 3.65 -0.32 -10.25
C PHE A 111 3.27 -1.81 -10.30
N THR A 112 4.14 -2.66 -9.78
CA THR A 112 4.03 -4.12 -9.88
C THR A 112 4.28 -4.78 -8.52
N GLY A 113 3.99 -6.06 -8.44
CA GLY A 113 4.27 -6.94 -7.30
C GLY A 113 3.62 -8.30 -7.51
N TYR A 114 3.62 -9.11 -6.46
CA TYR A 114 3.00 -10.42 -6.46
C TYR A 114 1.95 -10.51 -5.38
N TYR A 115 0.88 -11.28 -5.62
CA TYR A 115 -0.18 -11.44 -4.64
C TYR A 115 -0.83 -12.82 -4.70
N ILE A 116 -1.43 -13.20 -3.56
CA ILE A 116 -2.39 -14.28 -3.40
C ILE A 116 -3.67 -13.64 -2.87
N PHE A 117 -4.83 -13.98 -3.40
CA PHE A 117 -6.10 -13.43 -2.94
C PHE A 117 -7.14 -14.51 -2.70
N ASN A 118 -7.45 -14.74 -1.44
CA ASN A 118 -8.59 -15.58 -1.04
C ASN A 118 -9.84 -14.69 -0.98
N ALA A 119 -10.51 -14.55 -2.13
CA ALA A 119 -11.66 -13.67 -2.28
C ALA A 119 -12.95 -14.36 -1.83
N LEU A 120 -13.69 -13.73 -0.94
CA LEU A 120 -15.11 -14.05 -0.74
C LEU A 120 -15.98 -13.21 -1.69
N PRO A 121 -17.17 -13.71 -2.10
CA PRO A 121 -18.00 -13.02 -3.07
C PRO A 121 -18.35 -11.58 -2.67
N GLY A 122 -18.01 -10.61 -3.53
CA GLY A 122 -18.20 -9.17 -3.32
C GLY A 122 -17.00 -8.44 -2.73
N ASP A 123 -15.92 -9.14 -2.36
CA ASP A 123 -14.66 -8.54 -1.95
C ASP A 123 -13.71 -8.40 -3.14
N THR A 124 -12.88 -7.38 -3.12
CA THR A 124 -11.98 -6.98 -4.20
C THR A 124 -10.64 -6.56 -3.62
N ALA A 125 -9.56 -7.09 -4.15
CA ALA A 125 -8.22 -6.58 -3.90
C ALA A 125 -8.00 -5.29 -4.69
N VAL A 126 -7.40 -4.29 -4.05
CA VAL A 126 -7.17 -2.95 -4.62
C VAL A 126 -5.69 -2.59 -4.48
N PHE A 127 -5.06 -2.22 -5.60
CA PHE A 127 -3.67 -1.77 -5.67
C PHE A 127 -3.66 -0.37 -6.27
N GLY A 128 -3.28 0.63 -5.50
CA GLY A 128 -3.28 2.03 -5.89
C GLY A 128 -1.90 2.67 -5.85
N ALA A 129 -1.61 3.55 -6.82
CA ALA A 129 -0.43 4.39 -6.83
C ALA A 129 -0.80 5.82 -7.22
N ILE A 130 -0.38 6.78 -6.39
CA ILE A 130 -0.57 8.21 -6.61
C ILE A 130 0.80 8.87 -6.61
N PHE A 131 1.13 9.60 -7.67
CA PHE A 131 2.34 10.40 -7.75
C PHE A 131 1.96 11.87 -7.75
N THR A 132 2.67 12.65 -6.97
CA THR A 132 2.43 14.08 -6.83
C THR A 132 3.71 14.88 -7.03
N LYS A 133 3.54 16.19 -7.27
CA LYS A 133 4.61 17.18 -7.29
C LYS A 133 4.19 18.46 -6.59
N TRP A 134 5.08 19.04 -5.80
CA TRP A 134 4.81 20.32 -5.20
C TRP A 134 4.78 21.44 -6.24
N ASN A 135 3.71 22.22 -6.24
CA ASN A 135 3.52 23.38 -7.11
C ASN A 135 3.78 24.66 -6.31
N TRP A 136 4.92 25.28 -6.55
CA TRP A 136 5.36 26.49 -5.84
C TRP A 136 4.45 27.71 -6.08
N VAL A 137 3.79 27.77 -7.25
CA VAL A 137 2.90 28.88 -7.60
C VAL A 137 1.56 28.75 -6.87
N LYS A 138 0.96 27.56 -6.91
CA LYS A 138 -0.33 27.26 -6.26
C LYS A 138 -0.21 27.00 -4.76
N LYS A 139 1.02 26.79 -4.25
CA LYS A 139 1.32 26.36 -2.87
C LYS A 139 0.53 25.11 -2.45
N ASN A 140 0.39 24.17 -3.37
CA ASN A 140 -0.24 22.88 -3.15
C ASN A 140 0.46 21.78 -3.97
N ARG A 141 -0.06 20.56 -3.93
CA ARG A 141 0.48 19.45 -4.72
C ARG A 141 -0.41 19.18 -5.94
N ASP A 142 0.22 19.14 -7.10
CA ASP A 142 -0.44 18.65 -8.33
C ASP A 142 -0.35 17.12 -8.37
N THR A 143 -1.46 16.46 -8.63
CA THR A 143 -1.51 15.00 -8.83
C THR A 143 -1.07 14.69 -10.25
N ILE A 144 0.07 14.00 -10.39
CA ILE A 144 0.67 13.61 -11.68
C ILE A 144 0.15 12.25 -12.13
N VAL A 145 0.06 11.29 -11.21
CA VAL A 145 -0.50 9.96 -11.44
C VAL A 145 -1.55 9.67 -10.37
N ASN A 146 -2.65 9.05 -10.80
CA ASN A 146 -3.61 8.40 -9.92
C ASN A 146 -4.11 7.15 -10.65
N SER A 147 -3.50 6.02 -10.36
CA SER A 147 -3.75 4.76 -11.02
C SER A 147 -4.17 3.71 -10.00
N VAL A 148 -5.12 2.88 -10.38
CA VAL A 148 -5.64 1.82 -9.53
C VAL A 148 -5.98 0.58 -10.34
N LEU A 149 -5.61 -0.58 -9.81
CA LEU A 149 -6.06 -1.90 -10.24
C LEU A 149 -7.03 -2.46 -9.19
N ARG A 150 -8.10 -3.09 -9.64
CA ARG A 150 -9.04 -3.85 -8.82
C ARG A 150 -9.23 -5.23 -9.40
N THR A 151 -9.22 -6.25 -8.56
CA THR A 151 -9.52 -7.62 -8.96
C THR A 151 -10.32 -8.33 -7.88
N GLY A 152 -11.37 -9.04 -8.30
CA GLY A 152 -12.18 -9.95 -7.46
C GLY A 152 -11.82 -11.40 -7.67
N ASP A 153 -10.86 -11.70 -8.56
CA ASP A 153 -10.51 -13.07 -8.92
C ASP A 153 -9.65 -13.71 -7.84
N ALA A 154 -10.12 -14.81 -7.28
CA ALA A 154 -9.37 -15.58 -6.31
C ALA A 154 -8.11 -16.20 -6.94
N GLN A 155 -6.99 -16.15 -6.22
CA GLN A 155 -5.70 -16.71 -6.61
C GLN A 155 -5.14 -17.51 -5.44
N ASN A 156 -4.93 -18.80 -5.64
CA ASN A 156 -4.41 -19.71 -4.60
C ASN A 156 -2.89 -19.70 -4.50
N ASP A 157 -2.21 -19.26 -5.57
CA ASP A 157 -0.76 -19.14 -5.65
C ASP A 157 -0.38 -17.71 -6.02
N TYR A 158 0.88 -17.35 -5.83
CA TYR A 158 1.39 -16.04 -6.22
C TYR A 158 1.26 -15.80 -7.72
N VAL A 159 0.57 -14.73 -8.07
CA VAL A 159 0.50 -14.20 -9.43
C VAL A 159 0.98 -12.76 -9.46
N PRO A 160 1.60 -12.31 -10.56
CA PRO A 160 1.99 -10.93 -10.69
C PRO A 160 0.78 -10.02 -10.90
N PHE A 161 0.85 -8.79 -10.37
CA PHE A 161 -0.04 -7.71 -10.75
C PHE A 161 0.75 -6.57 -11.41
N THR A 162 0.06 -5.80 -12.24
CA THR A 162 0.62 -4.62 -12.90
C THR A 162 -0.43 -3.50 -12.91
N VAL A 163 -0.08 -2.37 -12.32
CA VAL A 163 -0.87 -1.12 -12.36
C VAL A 163 -0.19 -0.17 -13.34
N PRO A 164 -0.70 0.03 -14.56
CA PRO A 164 -0.14 1.02 -15.48
C PRO A 164 -0.25 2.43 -14.91
N LEU A 165 0.86 3.17 -14.89
CA LEU A 165 0.93 4.52 -14.35
C LEU A 165 0.55 5.54 -15.43
N LYS A 166 -0.67 6.05 -15.36
CA LYS A 166 -1.22 6.99 -16.33
C LYS A 166 -0.95 8.43 -15.91
N TYR A 167 0.01 9.07 -16.59
CA TYR A 167 0.41 10.44 -16.32
C TYR A 167 -0.61 11.45 -16.87
N ARG A 168 -1.12 12.29 -15.99
CA ARG A 168 -2.07 13.38 -16.30
C ARG A 168 -1.36 14.61 -16.83
N ILE A 169 -0.12 14.83 -16.37
CA ILE A 169 0.72 15.98 -16.76
C ILE A 169 1.92 15.42 -17.51
N LYS A 170 2.04 15.77 -18.78
CA LYS A 170 3.19 15.38 -19.62
C LYS A 170 4.46 16.06 -19.13
N ASN A 171 5.58 15.36 -19.21
CA ASN A 171 6.93 15.86 -18.93
C ASN A 171 7.18 16.31 -17.47
N GLU A 172 6.21 16.16 -16.56
CA GLU A 172 6.44 16.44 -15.16
C GLU A 172 7.00 15.20 -14.45
N VAL A 173 8.10 15.41 -13.72
CA VAL A 173 8.70 14.39 -12.86
C VAL A 173 8.11 14.56 -11.46
N PRO A 174 7.59 13.49 -10.83
CA PRO A 174 7.08 13.57 -9.46
C PRO A 174 8.19 13.91 -8.46
N ASP A 175 7.82 14.30 -7.27
CA ASP A 175 8.72 14.37 -6.11
C ASP A 175 8.28 13.43 -4.98
N THR A 176 7.06 12.87 -5.08
CA THR A 176 6.50 11.99 -4.05
C THR A 176 5.62 10.91 -4.70
N ALA A 177 5.79 9.68 -4.25
CA ALA A 177 4.92 8.56 -4.54
C ALA A 177 4.18 8.12 -3.27
N PHE A 178 2.92 7.74 -3.44
CA PHE A 178 2.07 7.14 -2.41
C PHE A 178 1.46 5.86 -2.96
N ILE A 179 1.56 4.78 -2.19
CA ILE A 179 0.97 3.49 -2.52
C ILE A 179 -0.10 3.17 -1.47
N SER A 180 -1.22 2.65 -1.93
CA SER A 180 -2.27 2.09 -1.10
C SER A 180 -2.63 0.70 -1.59
N ILE A 181 -2.71 -0.26 -0.68
CA ILE A 181 -3.12 -1.64 -0.99
C ILE A 181 -4.15 -2.05 0.05
N GLY A 182 -5.22 -2.71 -0.38
CA GLY A 182 -6.25 -3.11 0.56
C GLY A 182 -7.30 -4.04 -0.02
N ILE A 183 -8.23 -4.42 0.83
CA ILE A 183 -9.44 -5.14 0.48
C ILE A 183 -10.58 -4.13 0.50
N GLN A 184 -11.44 -4.17 -0.50
CA GLN A 184 -12.65 -3.38 -0.58
C GLN A 184 -13.85 -4.31 -0.74
N SER A 185 -14.87 -4.10 0.06
CA SER A 185 -16.12 -4.87 -0.01
C SER A 185 -17.24 -4.01 -0.58
N VAL A 186 -18.06 -4.57 -1.46
CA VAL A 186 -19.24 -3.88 -2.04
C VAL A 186 -20.34 -3.70 -0.99
N LYS A 187 -20.38 -4.62 -0.03
CA LYS A 187 -21.28 -4.60 1.13
C LYS A 187 -20.43 -4.68 2.40
N GLN A 188 -21.00 -5.15 3.48
CA GLN A 188 -20.26 -5.41 4.70
C GLN A 188 -19.07 -6.35 4.45
N PRO A 189 -17.86 -6.05 4.93
CA PRO A 189 -16.68 -6.92 4.80
C PRO A 189 -16.96 -8.32 5.35
N LYS A 190 -16.42 -9.34 4.70
CA LYS A 190 -16.61 -10.73 5.12
C LYS A 190 -15.35 -11.26 5.78
N ILE A 191 -15.50 -11.85 6.96
CA ILE A 191 -14.41 -12.56 7.62
C ILE A 191 -14.00 -13.78 6.79
N GLY A 192 -12.69 -13.97 6.64
CA GLY A 192 -12.11 -15.05 5.82
C GLY A 192 -11.53 -14.57 4.48
N THR A 193 -11.88 -13.37 4.00
CA THR A 193 -11.17 -12.76 2.89
C THR A 193 -9.75 -12.37 3.33
N SER A 194 -8.76 -12.74 2.53
CA SER A 194 -7.36 -12.39 2.79
C SER A 194 -6.59 -12.11 1.51
N LEU A 195 -5.66 -11.16 1.59
CA LEU A 195 -4.77 -10.74 0.51
C LEU A 195 -3.32 -10.80 1.00
N ILE A 196 -2.49 -11.65 0.39
CA ILE A 196 -1.05 -11.70 0.68
C ILE A 196 -0.32 -10.97 -0.45
N ILE A 197 0.64 -10.12 -0.09
CA ILE A 197 1.35 -9.25 -1.03
C ILE A 197 2.84 -9.33 -0.76
N ASP A 198 3.64 -9.32 -1.85
CA ASP A 198 5.09 -9.35 -1.75
C ASP A 198 5.77 -8.70 -2.97
N ASP A 199 7.06 -8.41 -2.86
CA ASP A 199 7.96 -7.98 -3.93
C ASP A 199 7.42 -6.80 -4.77
N LEU A 200 7.06 -5.72 -4.09
CA LEU A 200 6.58 -4.50 -4.73
C LEU A 200 7.70 -3.82 -5.52
N ALA A 201 7.41 -3.33 -6.72
CA ALA A 201 8.38 -2.60 -7.52
C ALA A 201 7.72 -1.54 -8.42
N PHE A 202 8.49 -0.52 -8.77
CA PHE A 202 8.21 0.28 -9.96
C PHE A 202 9.02 -0.24 -11.12
N SER A 203 8.44 -0.28 -12.32
CA SER A 203 9.12 -0.78 -13.52
C SER A 203 8.93 0.13 -14.72
N GLY A 204 9.87 0.01 -15.68
CA GLY A 204 9.92 0.82 -16.88
C GLY A 204 10.29 2.29 -16.63
N ARG A 205 10.59 3.02 -17.70
CA ARG A 205 10.76 4.49 -17.67
C ARG A 205 9.75 5.11 -18.62
N ALA A 206 8.76 5.80 -18.09
CA ALA A 206 7.82 6.58 -18.88
C ALA A 206 8.51 7.80 -19.51
N LYS A 207 8.27 8.01 -20.79
CA LYS A 207 8.76 9.17 -21.56
C LYS A 207 7.97 10.43 -21.22
#